data_ef855483bd2c60ae8b92333c3b7c1112
#
_entry.id   ef855483bd2c60ae8b92333c3b7c1112
#
_cell.length_a   1.000
_cell.length_b   1.000
_cell.length_c   1.000
_cell.angle_alpha   90.00
_cell.angle_beta   90.00
_cell.angle_gamma   90.00
#
_symmetry.space_group_name_H-M   'P 1'
#
loop_
_entity.id
_entity.type
_entity.pdbx_description
1 polymer ?
#
loop_
_entity_poly.entity_id
_entity_poly.type
_entity_poly.pdbx_seq_one_letter_code
_entity_poly.pdbx_strand_id
1 'polypeptide(L)'
;MTRLSGKMACDEAYMSDPEKLTSLLAQALQELWKIDISACPLNWTLDRKLKAARDNVTNNLVDIDNVEPDTFGPEGFENPRALLEWLETHRPKEELVLSHGDFCLPNIYIMEDNTFGFLDLGRTGISDKWQDIALCYRSLKHNYSGKYGGKEYPEYDPDLLFEKLGLEPDWEKLKYYILLDELF
;
A
#
# COMPACT_ATOMS: atom_id res chain seq x y z
N MET A 1 -15.59 -9.51 17.68
CA MET A 1 -15.14 -9.23 16.31
C MET A 1 -16.26 -9.63 15.36
N THR A 2 -16.68 -8.76 14.45
CA THR A 2 -17.73 -9.08 13.46
C THR A 2 -17.09 -9.87 12.31
N ARG A 3 -17.72 -10.96 11.87
CA ARG A 3 -17.26 -11.71 10.70
C ARG A 3 -17.63 -10.94 9.43
N LEU A 4 -16.66 -10.74 8.55
CA LEU A 4 -16.91 -10.21 7.20
C LEU A 4 -17.47 -11.34 6.32
N SER A 5 -18.53 -11.04 5.56
CA SER A 5 -19.22 -12.03 4.70
C SER A 5 -18.66 -12.09 3.27
N GLY A 6 -17.71 -11.20 2.94
CA GLY A 6 -17.09 -11.13 1.61
C GLY A 6 -15.92 -12.09 1.43
N LYS A 7 -15.22 -11.93 0.32
CA LYS A 7 -13.96 -12.60 -0.01
C LYS A 7 -12.84 -11.58 -0.09
N MET A 8 -11.61 -12.04 0.16
CA MET A 8 -10.41 -11.21 -0.02
C MET A 8 -10.26 -10.78 -1.48
N ALA A 9 -9.75 -9.61 -1.74
CA ALA A 9 -9.48 -9.13 -3.09
C ALA A 9 -8.51 -10.04 -3.87
N CYS A 10 -7.64 -10.78 -3.17
CA CYS A 10 -6.76 -11.79 -3.76
C CYS A 10 -7.43 -13.17 -4.01
N ASP A 11 -8.75 -13.34 -3.76
CA ASP A 11 -9.48 -14.58 -4.10
C ASP A 11 -9.56 -14.74 -5.62
N GLU A 12 -9.44 -15.98 -6.10
CA GLU A 12 -9.51 -16.33 -7.56
C GLU A 12 -10.77 -15.77 -8.23
N ALA A 13 -11.87 -15.65 -7.49
CA ALA A 13 -13.13 -15.09 -8.01
C ALA A 13 -12.98 -13.63 -8.48
N TYR A 14 -12.02 -12.88 -7.93
CA TYR A 14 -11.72 -11.50 -8.35
C TYR A 14 -10.49 -11.44 -9.23
N MET A 15 -9.43 -12.21 -8.89
CA MET A 15 -8.18 -12.25 -9.64
C MET A 15 -8.38 -12.66 -11.10
N SER A 16 -9.39 -13.47 -11.41
CA SER A 16 -9.71 -13.89 -12.78
C SER A 16 -10.25 -12.78 -13.70
N ASP A 17 -10.64 -11.63 -13.13
CA ASP A 17 -11.11 -10.44 -13.87
C ASP A 17 -10.34 -9.19 -13.41
N PRO A 18 -9.13 -8.97 -13.97
CA PRO A 18 -8.25 -7.86 -13.58
C PRO A 18 -8.88 -6.48 -13.68
N GLU A 19 -9.66 -6.24 -14.73
CA GLU A 19 -10.36 -4.97 -14.96
C GLU A 19 -11.36 -4.68 -13.83
N LYS A 20 -12.18 -5.67 -13.50
CA LYS A 20 -13.17 -5.56 -12.43
C LYS A 20 -12.49 -5.40 -11.07
N LEU A 21 -11.50 -6.22 -10.77
CA LEU A 21 -10.78 -6.13 -9.50
C LEU A 21 -10.13 -4.76 -9.32
N THR A 22 -9.39 -4.29 -10.31
CA THR A 22 -8.71 -2.98 -10.23
C THR A 22 -9.71 -1.85 -10.07
N SER A 23 -10.87 -1.92 -10.75
CA SER A 23 -11.95 -0.94 -10.59
C SER A 23 -12.54 -0.95 -9.18
N LEU A 24 -12.72 -2.12 -8.55
CA LEU A 24 -13.22 -2.24 -7.18
C LEU A 24 -12.20 -1.72 -6.16
N LEU A 25 -10.90 -1.98 -6.35
CA LEU A 25 -9.84 -1.46 -5.48
C LEU A 25 -9.75 0.07 -5.58
N ALA A 26 -9.83 0.63 -6.79
CA ALA A 26 -9.88 2.08 -6.98
C ALA A 26 -11.09 2.71 -6.27
N GLN A 27 -12.27 2.07 -6.37
CA GLN A 27 -13.46 2.50 -5.65
C GLN A 27 -13.25 2.45 -4.13
N ALA A 28 -12.68 1.38 -3.60
CA ALA A 28 -12.42 1.23 -2.16
C ALA A 28 -11.48 2.33 -1.63
N LEU A 29 -10.42 2.67 -2.38
CA LEU A 29 -9.53 3.80 -2.08
C LEU A 29 -10.30 5.13 -2.06
N GLN A 30 -11.10 5.38 -3.10
CA GLN A 30 -11.89 6.61 -3.23
C GLN A 30 -12.94 6.75 -2.11
N GLU A 31 -13.52 5.64 -1.62
CA GLU A 31 -14.45 5.68 -0.47
C GLU A 31 -13.72 6.10 0.83
N LEU A 32 -12.50 5.61 1.07
CA LEU A 32 -11.70 6.07 2.20
C LEU A 32 -11.37 7.57 2.11
N TRP A 33 -11.06 8.08 0.91
CA TRP A 33 -10.70 9.49 0.72
C TRP A 33 -11.86 10.47 0.89
N LYS A 34 -13.11 10.00 0.78
CA LYS A 34 -14.32 10.82 1.03
C LYS A 34 -14.59 11.06 2.52
N ILE A 35 -13.97 10.29 3.40
CA ILE A 35 -14.19 10.39 4.84
C ILE A 35 -13.57 11.68 5.34
N ASP A 36 -14.38 12.48 6.07
CA ASP A 36 -13.89 13.70 6.72
C ASP A 36 -12.89 13.37 7.82
N ILE A 37 -11.67 13.84 7.65
CA ILE A 37 -10.56 13.61 8.57
C ILE A 37 -10.39 14.69 9.64
N SER A 38 -11.22 15.75 9.64
CA SER A 38 -11.06 16.92 10.52
C SER A 38 -11.11 16.58 12.01
N ALA A 39 -11.84 15.53 12.39
CA ALA A 39 -11.94 15.02 13.76
C ALA A 39 -11.27 13.67 13.96
N CYS A 40 -10.47 13.18 12.99
CA CYS A 40 -9.83 11.88 13.09
C CYS A 40 -8.68 11.91 14.13
N PRO A 41 -8.71 11.10 15.19
CA PRO A 41 -7.67 11.09 16.22
C PRO A 41 -6.43 10.30 15.80
N LEU A 42 -6.53 9.54 14.71
CA LEU A 42 -5.46 8.66 14.24
C LEU A 42 -4.57 9.42 13.25
N ASN A 43 -3.31 9.60 13.60
CA ASN A 43 -2.35 10.32 12.79
C ASN A 43 -1.23 9.38 12.35
N TRP A 44 -1.11 9.18 11.02
CA TRP A 44 -0.04 8.45 10.37
C TRP A 44 0.62 9.25 9.23
N THR A 45 0.74 10.58 9.41
CA THR A 45 1.50 11.45 8.51
C THR A 45 2.97 11.05 8.44
N LEU A 46 3.69 11.55 7.45
CA LEU A 46 5.11 11.26 7.26
C LEU A 46 5.95 11.52 8.52
N ASP A 47 5.65 12.56 9.29
CA ASP A 47 6.38 12.83 10.54
C ASP A 47 6.29 11.65 11.51
N ARG A 48 5.10 11.09 11.68
CA ARG A 48 4.92 9.93 12.56
C ARG A 48 5.53 8.66 11.99
N LYS A 49 5.37 8.43 10.67
CA LYS A 49 5.94 7.26 9.99
C LYS A 49 7.47 7.26 10.06
N LEU A 50 8.11 8.38 9.72
CA LEU A 50 9.57 8.49 9.78
C LEU A 50 10.10 8.35 11.22
N LYS A 51 9.34 8.83 12.22
CA LYS A 51 9.70 8.57 13.62
C LYS A 51 9.63 7.08 13.94
N ALA A 52 8.57 6.38 13.57
CA ALA A 52 8.44 4.95 13.80
C ALA A 52 9.50 4.14 13.02
N ALA A 53 9.76 4.50 11.76
CA ALA A 53 10.83 3.89 10.97
C ALA A 53 12.22 4.09 11.62
N ARG A 54 12.49 5.29 12.17
CA ARG A 54 13.73 5.55 12.93
C ARG A 54 13.84 4.68 14.18
N ASP A 55 12.73 4.49 14.90
CA ASP A 55 12.69 3.62 16.07
C ASP A 55 12.97 2.16 15.65
N ASN A 56 12.38 1.67 14.54
CA ASN A 56 12.66 0.34 14.01
C ASN A 56 14.13 0.16 13.60
N VAL A 57 14.67 1.10 12.83
CA VAL A 57 16.10 1.06 12.41
C VAL A 57 17.04 1.08 13.61
N THR A 58 16.78 1.95 14.60
CA THR A 58 17.62 2.09 15.79
C THR A 58 17.63 0.83 16.65
N ASN A 59 16.50 0.13 16.71
CA ASN A 59 16.33 -1.08 17.51
C ASN A 59 16.57 -2.38 16.71
N ASN A 60 17.04 -2.30 15.46
CA ASN A 60 17.25 -3.44 14.53
C ASN A 60 15.99 -4.31 14.37
N LEU A 61 14.84 -3.69 14.22
CA LEU A 61 13.54 -4.36 14.02
C LEU A 61 13.14 -4.47 12.55
N VAL A 62 13.94 -3.93 11.61
CA VAL A 62 13.67 -4.03 10.18
C VAL A 62 13.98 -5.45 9.71
N ASP A 63 12.99 -6.09 9.07
CA ASP A 63 13.13 -7.43 8.49
C ASP A 63 13.74 -7.35 7.09
N ILE A 64 15.09 -7.36 7.04
CA ILE A 64 15.85 -7.22 5.78
C ILE A 64 15.74 -8.44 4.85
N ASP A 65 15.23 -9.56 5.32
CA ASP A 65 15.08 -10.79 4.52
C ASP A 65 13.77 -10.81 3.72
N ASN A 66 12.80 -9.96 4.09
CA ASN A 66 11.48 -9.88 3.45
C ASN A 66 11.21 -8.58 2.67
N VAL A 67 12.25 -7.79 2.39
CA VAL A 67 12.14 -6.57 1.56
C VAL A 67 12.11 -6.90 0.06
N GLU A 68 11.78 -5.89 -0.75
CA GLU A 68 11.94 -6.02 -2.21
C GLU A 68 13.41 -6.29 -2.58
N PRO A 69 13.68 -7.14 -3.59
CA PRO A 69 15.04 -7.61 -3.92
C PRO A 69 16.08 -6.51 -4.14
N ASP A 70 15.65 -5.36 -4.67
CA ASP A 70 16.52 -4.23 -5.01
C ASP A 70 16.55 -3.14 -3.94
N THR A 71 15.92 -3.38 -2.77
CA THR A 71 15.91 -2.38 -1.68
C THR A 71 17.29 -2.22 -1.07
N PHE A 72 17.95 -3.33 -0.78
CA PHE A 72 19.30 -3.32 -0.21
C PHE A 72 20.29 -4.08 -1.11
N GLY A 73 21.56 -3.66 -1.06
CA GLY A 73 22.64 -4.32 -1.82
C GLY A 73 23.23 -3.45 -2.93
N PRO A 74 23.88 -4.05 -3.95
CA PRO A 74 24.66 -3.30 -4.93
C PRO A 74 23.87 -2.29 -5.77
N GLU A 75 22.60 -2.57 -6.02
CA GLU A 75 21.71 -1.71 -6.83
C GLU A 75 20.77 -0.85 -5.95
N GLY A 76 20.76 -1.08 -4.62
CA GLY A 76 19.88 -0.42 -3.66
C GLY A 76 20.64 0.38 -2.60
N PHE A 77 20.03 0.47 -1.43
CA PHE A 77 20.65 1.12 -0.27
C PHE A 77 21.63 0.16 0.42
N GLU A 78 22.68 0.73 1.01
CA GLU A 78 23.68 -0.05 1.73
C GLU A 78 23.07 -0.80 2.94
N ASN A 79 22.14 -0.17 3.62
CA ASN A 79 21.50 -0.70 4.83
C ASN A 79 20.23 0.12 5.17
N PRO A 80 19.39 -0.33 6.15
CA PRO A 80 18.20 0.39 6.58
C PRO A 80 18.45 1.83 7.05
N ARG A 81 19.61 2.15 7.60
CA ARG A 81 19.97 3.51 8.02
C ARG A 81 20.14 4.43 6.80
N ALA A 82 20.84 3.97 5.77
CA ALA A 82 21.02 4.75 4.54
C ALA A 82 19.66 5.00 3.84
N LEU A 83 18.77 4.01 3.83
CA LEU A 83 17.40 4.19 3.34
C LEU A 83 16.64 5.24 4.16
N LEU A 84 16.69 5.16 5.50
CA LEU A 84 16.02 6.12 6.37
C LEU A 84 16.51 7.56 6.12
N GLU A 85 17.84 7.77 6.04
CA GLU A 85 18.43 9.09 5.76
C GLU A 85 17.96 9.64 4.40
N TRP A 86 17.85 8.78 3.40
CA TRP A 86 17.30 9.16 2.08
C TRP A 86 15.84 9.57 2.21
N LEU A 87 14.99 8.79 2.88
CA LEU A 87 13.57 9.09 3.09
C LEU A 87 13.37 10.42 3.84
N GLU A 88 14.20 10.71 4.85
CA GLU A 88 14.13 11.95 5.61
C GLU A 88 14.46 13.20 4.76
N THR A 89 15.34 13.05 3.76
CA THR A 89 15.79 14.15 2.90
C THR A 89 14.97 14.32 1.62
N HIS A 90 14.21 13.29 1.20
CA HIS A 90 13.43 13.27 -0.06
C HIS A 90 11.92 13.25 0.17
N ARG A 91 11.45 13.87 1.25
CA ARG A 91 10.04 13.86 1.66
C ARG A 91 9.14 14.49 0.59
N PRO A 92 8.12 13.77 0.09
CA PRO A 92 7.14 14.33 -0.82
C PRO A 92 6.18 15.28 -0.07
N LYS A 93 5.48 16.12 -0.83
CA LYS A 93 4.34 16.87 -0.30
C LYS A 93 3.16 15.92 -0.11
N GLU A 94 2.62 15.85 1.11
CA GLU A 94 1.49 14.99 1.45
C GLU A 94 0.16 15.56 0.92
N GLU A 95 -0.70 14.66 0.44
CA GLU A 95 -2.12 14.88 0.14
C GLU A 95 -2.95 14.06 1.13
N LEU A 96 -3.31 14.69 2.25
CA LEU A 96 -3.86 14.01 3.41
C LEU A 96 -5.30 13.55 3.21
N VAL A 97 -5.53 12.27 3.48
CA VAL A 97 -6.82 11.57 3.46
C VAL A 97 -6.91 10.61 4.65
N LEU A 98 -8.06 9.94 4.83
CA LEU A 98 -8.07 8.72 5.62
C LEU A 98 -7.44 7.61 4.82
N SER A 99 -6.32 7.07 5.30
CA SER A 99 -5.56 5.98 4.72
C SER A 99 -5.76 4.71 5.53
N HIS A 100 -5.81 3.58 4.87
CA HIS A 100 -5.75 2.25 5.48
C HIS A 100 -4.39 2.02 6.16
N GLY A 101 -3.32 2.48 5.50
CA GLY A 101 -1.94 2.36 5.97
C GLY A 101 -1.23 1.08 5.54
N ASP A 102 -1.98 0.05 5.14
CA ASP A 102 -1.49 -1.20 4.54
C ASP A 102 -2.53 -1.75 3.55
N PHE A 103 -2.76 -1.01 2.46
CA PHE A 103 -3.80 -1.33 1.46
C PHE A 103 -3.30 -2.41 0.48
N CYS A 104 -3.12 -3.63 1.00
CA CYS A 104 -2.75 -4.82 0.24
C CYS A 104 -3.98 -5.69 -0.03
N LEU A 105 -3.98 -6.46 -1.14
CA LEU A 105 -5.14 -7.27 -1.56
C LEU A 105 -5.70 -8.19 -0.45
N PRO A 106 -4.87 -8.88 0.36
CA PRO A 106 -5.37 -9.73 1.45
C PRO A 106 -6.14 -8.95 2.54
N ASN A 107 -5.88 -7.66 2.71
CA ASN A 107 -6.49 -6.82 3.72
C ASN A 107 -7.83 -6.21 3.29
N ILE A 108 -8.20 -6.37 2.01
CA ILE A 108 -9.42 -5.81 1.43
C ILE A 108 -10.42 -6.95 1.18
N TYR A 109 -11.59 -6.85 1.80
CA TYR A 109 -12.71 -7.75 1.57
C TYR A 109 -13.75 -7.07 0.69
N ILE A 110 -14.21 -7.79 -0.31
CA ILE A 110 -15.27 -7.34 -1.23
C ILE A 110 -16.51 -8.17 -0.91
N MET A 111 -17.60 -7.49 -0.53
CA MET A 111 -18.87 -8.11 -0.22
C MET A 111 -19.68 -8.39 -1.48
N GLU A 112 -20.76 -9.18 -1.36
CA GLU A 112 -21.65 -9.51 -2.49
C GLU A 112 -22.33 -8.27 -3.12
N ASP A 113 -22.56 -7.23 -2.33
CA ASP A 113 -23.12 -5.95 -2.78
C ASP A 113 -22.05 -4.93 -3.25
N ASN A 114 -20.81 -5.38 -3.42
CA ASN A 114 -19.63 -4.57 -3.74
C ASN A 114 -19.29 -3.49 -2.69
N THR A 115 -19.77 -3.61 -1.47
CA THR A 115 -19.22 -2.84 -0.35
C THR A 115 -17.90 -3.45 0.12
N PHE A 116 -17.12 -2.69 0.90
CA PHE A 116 -15.77 -3.09 1.29
C PHE A 116 -15.65 -3.31 2.79
N GLY A 117 -14.88 -4.34 3.16
CA GLY A 117 -14.41 -4.55 4.52
C GLY A 117 -12.89 -4.47 4.55
N PHE A 118 -12.35 -3.98 5.66
CA PHE A 118 -10.93 -3.78 5.82
C PHE A 118 -10.40 -4.55 7.02
N LEU A 119 -9.24 -5.18 6.86
CA LEU A 119 -8.52 -5.88 7.92
C LEU A 119 -7.19 -5.18 8.18
N ASP A 120 -6.56 -5.51 9.30
CA ASP A 120 -5.26 -5.01 9.71
C ASP A 120 -5.16 -3.48 9.73
N LEU A 121 -6.03 -2.86 10.51
CA LEU A 121 -6.18 -1.40 10.65
C LEU A 121 -5.16 -0.78 11.62
N GLY A 122 -4.09 -1.48 11.95
CA GLY A 122 -3.07 -1.02 12.91
C GLY A 122 -2.35 0.26 12.50
N ARG A 123 -2.28 0.54 11.20
CA ARG A 123 -1.66 1.73 10.62
C ARG A 123 -2.69 2.70 10.00
N THR A 124 -3.98 2.50 10.25
CA THR A 124 -5.03 3.37 9.71
C THR A 124 -5.00 4.74 10.37
N GLY A 125 -5.18 5.79 9.57
CA GLY A 125 -5.23 7.17 10.05
C GLY A 125 -5.01 8.20 8.96
N ILE A 126 -4.86 9.46 9.36
CA ILE A 126 -4.55 10.56 8.46
C ILE A 126 -3.17 10.34 7.85
N SER A 127 -3.09 10.19 6.53
CA SER A 127 -1.85 9.99 5.78
C SER A 127 -1.97 10.50 4.36
N ASP A 128 -0.85 10.52 3.62
CA ASP A 128 -0.88 10.75 2.18
C ASP A 128 -1.63 9.62 1.46
N LYS A 129 -2.52 9.97 0.54
CA LYS A 129 -3.23 9.00 -0.31
C LYS A 129 -2.29 8.08 -1.08
N TRP A 130 -1.07 8.54 -1.39
CA TRP A 130 -0.06 7.76 -2.12
C TRP A 130 0.52 6.59 -1.33
N GLN A 131 0.38 6.58 0.01
CA GLN A 131 0.71 5.40 0.81
C GLN A 131 -0.11 4.18 0.37
N ASP A 132 -1.43 4.32 0.34
CA ASP A 132 -2.31 3.21 -0.03
C ASP A 132 -2.25 2.89 -1.52
N ILE A 133 -2.07 3.89 -2.39
CA ILE A 133 -1.86 3.68 -3.84
C ILE A 133 -0.61 2.85 -4.07
N ALA A 134 0.50 3.17 -3.42
CA ALA A 134 1.78 2.47 -3.58
C ALA A 134 1.69 1.00 -3.15
N LEU A 135 1.07 0.74 -1.99
CA LEU A 135 0.92 -0.62 -1.49
C LEU A 135 -0.10 -1.44 -2.31
N CYS A 136 -1.18 -0.80 -2.78
CA CYS A 136 -2.12 -1.42 -3.71
C CYS A 136 -1.44 -1.81 -5.02
N TYR A 137 -0.69 -0.88 -5.62
CA TYR A 137 0.07 -1.10 -6.86
C TYR A 137 1.05 -2.27 -6.72
N ARG A 138 1.89 -2.25 -5.67
CA ARG A 138 2.82 -3.33 -5.36
C ARG A 138 2.10 -4.66 -5.17
N SER A 139 1.01 -4.66 -4.41
CA SER A 139 0.24 -5.87 -4.14
C SER A 139 -0.40 -6.45 -5.41
N LEU A 140 -0.96 -5.61 -6.28
CA LEU A 140 -1.47 -6.02 -7.60
C LEU A 140 -0.35 -6.65 -8.45
N LYS A 141 0.77 -5.95 -8.60
CA LYS A 141 1.94 -6.44 -9.35
C LYS A 141 2.40 -7.82 -8.85
N HIS A 142 2.52 -8.01 -7.54
CA HIS A 142 2.99 -9.27 -6.95
C HIS A 142 1.97 -10.40 -7.10
N ASN A 143 0.68 -10.13 -6.90
CA ASN A 143 -0.33 -11.16 -7.03
C ASN A 143 -0.48 -11.63 -8.48
N TYR A 144 -0.45 -10.70 -9.44
CA TYR A 144 -0.57 -11.04 -10.86
C TYR A 144 0.71 -11.62 -11.48
N SER A 145 1.89 -11.38 -10.89
CA SER A 145 3.14 -12.02 -11.31
C SER A 145 3.34 -13.42 -10.74
N GLY A 146 2.42 -13.93 -9.92
CA GLY A 146 2.56 -15.23 -9.27
C GLY A 146 3.57 -15.27 -8.12
N LYS A 147 4.08 -14.13 -7.64
CA LYS A 147 5.10 -14.05 -6.56
C LYS A 147 4.71 -14.85 -5.31
N TYR A 148 3.42 -14.95 -5.02
CA TYR A 148 2.89 -15.70 -3.87
C TYR A 148 2.41 -17.12 -4.23
N GLY A 149 2.84 -17.69 -5.35
CA GLY A 149 2.53 -19.04 -5.79
C GLY A 149 1.14 -19.20 -6.44
N GLY A 150 0.46 -18.08 -6.78
CA GLY A 150 -0.79 -18.07 -7.52
C GLY A 150 -0.59 -18.22 -9.03
N LYS A 151 -1.69 -18.09 -9.79
CA LYS A 151 -1.66 -18.06 -11.25
C LYS A 151 -0.99 -16.77 -11.73
N GLU A 152 -0.14 -16.88 -12.76
CA GLU A 152 0.44 -15.75 -13.44
C GLU A 152 -0.49 -15.18 -14.51
N TYR A 153 -0.50 -13.84 -14.63
CA TYR A 153 -1.27 -13.09 -15.62
C TYR A 153 -0.33 -12.12 -16.35
N PRO A 154 0.45 -12.62 -17.34
CA PRO A 154 1.52 -11.85 -17.96
C PRO A 154 1.04 -10.61 -18.74
N GLU A 155 -0.23 -10.60 -19.14
CA GLU A 155 -0.85 -9.46 -19.84
C GLU A 155 -1.38 -8.37 -18.88
N TYR A 156 -1.27 -8.57 -17.56
CA TYR A 156 -1.76 -7.59 -16.60
C TYR A 156 -0.80 -6.40 -16.50
N ASP A 157 -1.34 -5.21 -16.71
CA ASP A 157 -0.64 -3.96 -16.52
C ASP A 157 -1.10 -3.30 -15.20
N PRO A 158 -0.24 -3.18 -14.18
CA PRO A 158 -0.60 -2.54 -12.91
C PRO A 158 -0.90 -1.05 -13.05
N ASP A 159 -0.48 -0.39 -14.14
CA ASP A 159 -0.78 1.01 -14.41
C ASP A 159 -2.27 1.26 -14.64
N LEU A 160 -3.04 0.21 -14.93
CA LEU A 160 -4.50 0.23 -14.93
C LEU A 160 -5.09 0.83 -13.64
N LEU A 161 -4.39 0.69 -12.49
CA LEU A 161 -4.83 1.30 -11.24
C LEU A 161 -4.95 2.82 -11.35
N PHE A 162 -3.99 3.48 -12.00
CA PHE A 162 -4.02 4.94 -12.18
C PHE A 162 -5.16 5.38 -13.10
N GLU A 163 -5.41 4.61 -14.16
CA GLU A 163 -6.54 4.85 -15.06
C GLU A 163 -7.87 4.77 -14.29
N LYS A 164 -8.09 3.72 -13.48
CA LYS A 164 -9.31 3.54 -12.68
C LYS A 164 -9.46 4.58 -11.56
N LEU A 165 -8.35 5.11 -11.05
CA LEU A 165 -8.34 6.21 -10.08
C LEU A 165 -8.57 7.58 -10.74
N GLY A 166 -8.37 7.70 -12.07
CA GLY A 166 -8.38 8.97 -12.78
C GLY A 166 -7.22 9.89 -12.39
N LEU A 167 -6.05 9.31 -12.13
CA LEU A 167 -4.85 10.01 -11.70
C LEU A 167 -3.70 9.77 -12.67
N GLU A 168 -2.87 10.79 -12.86
CA GLU A 168 -1.55 10.60 -13.48
C GLU A 168 -0.60 9.95 -12.47
N PRO A 169 0.25 8.98 -12.88
CA PRO A 169 1.21 8.34 -12.00
C PRO A 169 2.25 9.34 -11.46
N ASP A 170 2.41 9.39 -10.15
CA ASP A 170 3.55 10.03 -9.49
C ASP A 170 4.54 8.94 -9.04
N TRP A 171 5.47 8.60 -9.93
CA TRP A 171 6.43 7.53 -9.73
C TRP A 171 7.40 7.80 -8.56
N GLU A 172 7.67 9.07 -8.28
CA GLU A 172 8.52 9.47 -7.15
C GLU A 172 7.81 9.18 -5.82
N LYS A 173 6.53 9.54 -5.71
CA LYS A 173 5.72 9.21 -4.53
C LYS A 173 5.52 7.71 -4.39
N LEU A 174 5.22 7.00 -5.50
CA LEU A 174 5.05 5.56 -5.49
C LEU A 174 6.31 4.88 -4.93
N LYS A 175 7.48 5.20 -5.49
CA LYS A 175 8.77 4.67 -5.04
C LYS A 175 9.03 5.02 -3.57
N TYR A 176 8.76 6.27 -3.18
CA TYR A 176 8.99 6.74 -1.82
C TYR A 176 8.20 5.91 -0.80
N TYR A 177 6.89 5.69 -1.04
CA TYR A 177 6.05 4.95 -0.09
C TYR A 177 6.31 3.45 -0.09
N ILE A 178 6.70 2.85 -1.21
CA ILE A 178 7.17 1.45 -1.22
C ILE A 178 8.44 1.33 -0.37
N LEU A 179 9.43 2.21 -0.57
CA LEU A 179 10.67 2.20 0.21
C LEU A 179 10.45 2.49 1.70
N LEU A 180 9.50 3.37 2.03
CA LEU A 180 9.16 3.66 3.43
C LEU A 180 8.58 2.42 4.12
N ASP A 181 7.75 1.64 3.40
CA ASP A 181 7.15 0.41 3.94
C ASP A 181 8.19 -0.66 4.27
N GLU A 182 9.32 -0.69 3.57
CA GLU A 182 10.44 -1.63 3.82
C GLU A 182 11.12 -1.44 5.20
N LEU A 183 10.78 -0.39 5.93
CA LEU A 183 11.30 -0.14 7.29
C LEU A 183 10.33 -0.59 8.40
N PHE A 184 9.24 -1.31 8.05
CA PHE A 184 8.21 -1.80 8.99
C PHE A 184 8.04 -3.36 8.93
#